data_9973ddf7c325dadf5a267cb3b172ee41
#
_entry.id   9973ddf7c325dadf5a267cb3b172ee41
#
_cell.length_a   1.000
_cell.length_b   1.000
_cell.length_c   1.000
_cell.angle_alpha   90.00
_cell.angle_beta   90.00
_cell.angle_gamma   90.00
#
_symmetry.space_group_name_H-M   'P 1'
#
loop_
_entity.id
_entity.type
_entity.pdbx_description
1 polymer ?
#
loop_
_entity_poly.entity_id
_entity_poly.type
_entity_poly.pdbx_seq_one_letter_code
_entity_poly.pdbx_strand_id
1 'polypeptide(L)'
;MFKKIAMCLCFSLLISGKICATAPGEENPKDIPEGSFKITPWQVEGKVDYDAVLDQFGVEPLTKDIINRWENLMKRSGKNIKLHPWVTRGIFFSHRHFNDILDAYESYLNEKEKDPNAQCPIFVYTGRGPSSDAMHLGHLVPFMFAKYLQDAFDCNVVIQMSDDEKFYFKDMTFKTVYDLGRKNSKDIIAVGFDPKKTFIFSNHDYRLSCRDYEELVTEMRKCVTFHTLQKVFGFDDQANPGMIDWPVYQCAAAFYQSYPHLFKKPALCLVAYAIDQDPYFRLSSQLSNALNKRIRSKSVSAPVKHTFSPCSIIGKFIPPLTFNKNGEAKERNTGKMSSSVSAESTIFLTDTPAQIKKKVNKYAFSGSRGDGTLEDHRRVGGDITLDVACQYLNFFETDDEILNRIYSDFTAGRITCGDTKRLLIDRLVKIVGEHQKRISQITQEDIDEFYSQNKK
;
A
#
# COMPACT_ATOMS: atom_id res chain seq x y z
N MET A 1 29.47 -1.49 -63.47
CA MET A 1 28.34 -1.94 -64.31
C MET A 1 27.07 -1.88 -63.56
N PHE A 2 26.23 -1.03 -63.95
CA PHE A 2 24.92 -0.55 -63.57
C PHE A 2 23.81 -1.57 -63.27
N LYS A 3 22.87 -1.07 -62.38
CA LYS A 3 21.42 -1.35 -62.32
C LYS A 3 21.02 -2.30 -61.16
N LYS A 4 20.01 -2.00 -60.31
CA LYS A 4 18.85 -1.11 -60.42
C LYS A 4 18.33 -0.79 -58.99
N ILE A 5 17.94 0.44 -58.81
CA ILE A 5 17.06 0.97 -57.77
C ILE A 5 15.66 0.45 -58.06
N ALA A 6 15.00 -0.13 -57.03
CA ALA A 6 13.55 -0.33 -57.03
C ALA A 6 12.95 0.45 -55.88
N MET A 7 12.24 1.45 -56.27
CA MET A 7 11.38 2.36 -55.52
C MET A 7 10.15 1.56 -55.03
N CYS A 8 9.93 1.44 -53.73
CA CYS A 8 8.67 0.98 -53.19
C CYS A 8 7.84 2.17 -52.68
N LEU A 9 6.74 2.37 -53.36
CA LEU A 9 5.73 3.39 -53.07
C LEU A 9 5.11 3.15 -51.67
N CYS A 10 4.94 4.29 -50.96
CA CYS A 10 4.06 4.44 -49.82
C CYS A 10 2.61 4.08 -50.18
N PHE A 11 2.05 3.13 -49.48
CA PHE A 11 0.61 3.04 -49.28
C PHE A 11 0.30 3.52 -47.86
N SER A 12 -0.14 4.76 -47.76
CA SER A 12 -0.77 5.30 -46.57
C SER A 12 -2.18 4.70 -46.46
N LEU A 13 -2.34 3.72 -45.59
CA LEU A 13 -3.63 3.33 -45.05
C LEU A 13 -3.81 4.00 -43.70
N LEU A 14 -4.59 5.07 -43.69
CA LEU A 14 -5.20 5.64 -42.52
C LEU A 14 -6.13 4.61 -41.89
N ILE A 15 -5.62 3.90 -40.88
CA ILE A 15 -6.48 3.18 -39.94
C ILE A 15 -6.57 4.07 -38.70
N SER A 16 -7.63 4.87 -38.62
CA SER A 16 -8.08 5.51 -37.38
C SER A 16 -8.70 4.46 -36.47
N GLY A 17 -7.88 3.66 -35.84
CA GLY A 17 -8.27 2.79 -34.73
C GLY A 17 -7.83 3.45 -33.43
N LYS A 18 -8.76 3.90 -32.60
CA LYS A 18 -8.50 4.23 -31.22
C LYS A 18 -7.93 2.99 -30.54
N ILE A 19 -6.61 2.92 -30.38
CA ILE A 19 -5.96 1.91 -29.52
C ILE A 19 -6.20 2.40 -28.09
N CYS A 20 -7.31 2.04 -27.50
CA CYS A 20 -7.53 2.12 -26.07
C CYS A 20 -6.88 0.85 -25.50
N ALA A 21 -5.68 0.98 -24.92
CA ALA A 21 -5.08 -0.09 -24.15
C ALA A 21 -5.92 -0.29 -22.89
N THR A 22 -6.80 -1.27 -22.92
CA THR A 22 -7.52 -1.77 -21.74
C THR A 22 -6.52 -2.46 -20.82
N ALA A 23 -6.68 -2.28 -19.53
CA ALA A 23 -5.94 -3.04 -18.52
C ALA A 23 -6.14 -4.55 -18.73
N PRO A 24 -5.13 -5.40 -18.44
CA PRO A 24 -5.18 -6.83 -18.75
C PRO A 24 -6.42 -7.49 -18.14
N GLY A 25 -7.24 -8.15 -18.99
CA GLY A 25 -8.23 -9.13 -18.61
C GLY A 25 -9.47 -8.61 -17.88
N GLU A 26 -10.38 -7.90 -18.57
CA GLU A 26 -11.78 -7.92 -18.19
C GLU A 26 -12.38 -9.31 -18.55
N GLU A 27 -12.12 -10.32 -17.72
CA GLU A 27 -12.97 -11.52 -17.71
C GLU A 27 -14.37 -11.11 -17.24
N ASN A 28 -15.39 -11.69 -17.89
CA ASN A 28 -16.78 -11.34 -17.70
C ASN A 28 -17.17 -11.61 -16.22
N PRO A 29 -17.77 -10.66 -15.47
CA PRO A 29 -18.03 -10.78 -14.02
C PRO A 29 -19.03 -11.89 -13.63
N LYS A 30 -19.49 -12.71 -14.57
CA LYS A 30 -20.47 -13.78 -14.34
C LYS A 30 -19.86 -15.09 -13.79
N ASP A 31 -18.54 -15.19 -13.68
CA ASP A 31 -17.86 -16.47 -13.44
C ASP A 31 -17.27 -16.64 -12.02
N ILE A 32 -17.54 -15.72 -11.10
CA ILE A 32 -17.10 -15.91 -9.69
C ILE A 32 -18.24 -16.63 -8.94
N PRO A 33 -18.01 -17.85 -8.41
CA PRO A 33 -19.00 -18.55 -7.60
C PRO A 33 -19.43 -17.73 -6.39
N GLU A 34 -20.70 -17.82 -6.01
CA GLU A 34 -21.22 -17.14 -4.83
C GLU A 34 -20.41 -17.51 -3.58
N GLY A 35 -19.90 -16.51 -2.83
CA GLY A 35 -19.03 -16.70 -1.67
C GLY A 35 -17.53 -16.80 -1.96
N SER A 36 -17.09 -16.72 -3.24
CA SER A 36 -15.67 -16.65 -3.59
C SER A 36 -15.17 -15.22 -3.75
N PHE A 37 -13.86 -15.04 -3.69
CA PHE A 37 -13.21 -13.75 -3.93
C PHE A 37 -12.01 -13.92 -4.87
N LYS A 38 -11.69 -12.84 -5.62
CA LYS A 38 -10.50 -12.76 -6.49
C LYS A 38 -9.68 -11.55 -6.10
N ILE A 39 -8.40 -11.75 -5.85
CA ILE A 39 -7.46 -10.67 -5.54
C ILE A 39 -6.32 -10.69 -6.55
N THR A 40 -6.15 -9.58 -7.25
CA THR A 40 -5.02 -9.32 -8.15
C THR A 40 -4.39 -7.99 -7.79
N PRO A 41 -3.18 -7.66 -8.28
CA PRO A 41 -2.60 -6.32 -8.06
C PRO A 41 -3.48 -5.16 -8.54
N TRP A 42 -4.36 -5.44 -9.48
CA TRP A 42 -5.20 -4.47 -10.18
C TRP A 42 -6.60 -4.36 -9.58
N GLN A 43 -7.16 -5.48 -9.10
CA GLN A 43 -8.58 -5.60 -8.81
C GLN A 43 -8.83 -6.56 -7.63
N VAL A 44 -9.82 -6.20 -6.80
CA VAL A 44 -10.33 -7.05 -5.72
C VAL A 44 -11.83 -7.21 -5.93
N GLU A 45 -12.29 -8.45 -6.06
CA GLU A 45 -13.70 -8.80 -6.30
C GLU A 45 -14.21 -9.72 -5.20
N GLY A 46 -15.49 -9.60 -4.86
CA GLY A 46 -16.13 -10.39 -3.83
C GLY A 46 -15.79 -9.96 -2.40
N LYS A 47 -16.38 -10.65 -1.43
CA LYS A 47 -16.07 -10.45 0.00
C LYS A 47 -14.83 -11.24 0.36
N VAL A 48 -13.75 -10.53 0.73
CA VAL A 48 -12.48 -11.17 1.09
C VAL A 48 -12.62 -11.97 2.38
N ASP A 49 -12.37 -13.28 2.30
CA ASP A 49 -12.19 -14.15 3.44
C ASP A 49 -10.70 -14.15 3.83
N TYR A 50 -10.39 -13.48 4.94
CA TYR A 50 -9.00 -13.31 5.37
C TYR A 50 -8.37 -14.58 5.96
N ASP A 51 -9.16 -15.56 6.38
CA ASP A 51 -8.65 -16.87 6.79
C ASP A 51 -8.25 -17.70 5.55
N ALA A 52 -9.08 -17.69 4.50
CA ALA A 52 -8.74 -18.29 3.21
C ALA A 52 -7.53 -17.62 2.54
N VAL A 53 -7.31 -16.32 2.77
CA VAL A 53 -6.14 -15.58 2.26
C VAL A 53 -4.84 -16.17 2.82
N LEU A 54 -4.80 -16.61 4.08
CA LEU A 54 -3.58 -17.21 4.67
C LEU A 54 -3.11 -18.39 3.84
N ASP A 55 -4.02 -19.30 3.49
CA ASP A 55 -3.70 -20.50 2.71
C ASP A 55 -3.42 -20.19 1.24
N GLN A 56 -4.28 -19.37 0.59
CA GLN A 56 -4.15 -19.05 -0.83
C GLN A 56 -2.85 -18.31 -1.17
N PHE A 57 -2.43 -17.41 -0.30
CA PHE A 57 -1.21 -16.60 -0.51
C PHE A 57 0.00 -17.20 0.21
N GLY A 58 -0.17 -18.21 1.06
CA GLY A 58 0.91 -18.83 1.83
C GLY A 58 1.58 -17.80 2.74
N VAL A 59 0.79 -17.00 3.45
CA VAL A 59 1.25 -16.02 4.44
C VAL A 59 1.02 -16.57 5.84
N GLU A 60 1.87 -16.20 6.79
CA GLU A 60 1.78 -16.66 8.17
C GLU A 60 0.92 -15.69 9.01
N PRO A 61 0.08 -16.20 9.93
CA PRO A 61 -0.69 -15.35 10.82
C PRO A 61 0.23 -14.56 11.78
N LEU A 62 -0.13 -13.31 12.05
CA LEU A 62 0.53 -12.52 13.09
C LEU A 62 0.04 -12.98 14.46
N THR A 63 0.71 -14.00 15.01
CA THR A 63 0.30 -14.66 16.25
C THR A 63 0.49 -13.78 17.49
N LYS A 64 -0.20 -14.14 18.59
CA LYS A 64 -0.02 -13.45 19.88
C LYS A 64 1.44 -13.46 20.36
N ASP A 65 2.17 -14.54 20.10
CA ASP A 65 3.57 -14.67 20.53
C ASP A 65 4.47 -13.67 19.77
N ILE A 66 4.25 -13.50 18.45
CA ILE A 66 4.95 -12.51 17.64
C ILE A 66 4.62 -11.09 18.12
N ILE A 67 3.33 -10.81 18.38
CA ILE A 67 2.85 -9.53 18.89
C ILE A 67 3.48 -9.22 20.25
N ASN A 68 3.47 -10.17 21.18
CA ASN A 68 4.08 -10.04 22.51
C ASN A 68 5.60 -9.82 22.43
N ARG A 69 6.29 -10.55 21.53
CA ARG A 69 7.72 -10.35 21.28
C ARG A 69 8.00 -8.94 20.78
N TRP A 70 7.22 -8.49 19.80
CA TRP A 70 7.34 -7.13 19.27
C TRP A 70 7.13 -6.07 20.37
N GLU A 71 6.08 -6.20 21.17
CA GLU A 71 5.79 -5.31 22.30
C GLU A 71 6.96 -5.26 23.31
N ASN A 72 7.54 -6.41 23.62
CA ASN A 72 8.67 -6.49 24.55
C ASN A 72 9.94 -5.79 24.00
N LEU A 73 10.21 -5.96 22.70
CA LEU A 73 11.32 -5.25 22.04
C LEU A 73 11.08 -3.74 22.00
N MET A 74 9.82 -3.30 21.79
CA MET A 74 9.47 -1.89 21.87
C MET A 74 9.70 -1.32 23.28
N LYS A 75 9.27 -2.02 24.34
CA LYS A 75 9.53 -1.65 25.73
C LYS A 75 11.04 -1.57 26.01
N ARG A 76 11.81 -2.57 25.56
CA ARG A 76 13.27 -2.61 25.71
C ARG A 76 13.98 -1.46 25.00
N SER A 77 13.45 -0.97 23.88
CA SER A 77 14.04 0.16 23.16
C SER A 77 14.07 1.48 23.94
N GLY A 78 13.40 1.55 25.08
CA GLY A 78 13.26 2.75 25.91
C GLY A 78 12.34 3.82 25.30
N LYS A 79 11.73 3.54 24.15
CA LYS A 79 10.77 4.44 23.51
C LYS A 79 9.39 4.22 24.11
N ASN A 80 8.72 5.28 24.49
CA ASN A 80 7.34 5.21 24.99
C ASN A 80 6.33 5.07 23.82
N ILE A 81 6.59 4.11 22.93
CA ILE A 81 5.74 3.81 21.77
C ILE A 81 5.02 2.50 22.04
N LYS A 82 3.69 2.54 22.10
CA LYS A 82 2.84 1.36 22.24
C LYS A 82 2.65 0.67 20.89
N LEU A 83 2.27 -0.59 20.91
CA LEU A 83 1.81 -1.26 19.69
C LEU A 83 0.63 -0.51 19.09
N HIS A 84 0.64 -0.39 17.76
CA HIS A 84 -0.43 0.29 17.05
C HIS A 84 -1.75 -0.49 17.22
N PRO A 85 -2.90 0.19 17.45
CA PRO A 85 -4.20 -0.48 17.56
C PRO A 85 -4.53 -1.38 16.36
N TRP A 86 -4.03 -1.05 15.16
CA TRP A 86 -4.23 -1.89 13.98
C TRP A 86 -3.56 -3.27 14.07
N VAL A 87 -2.53 -3.42 14.88
CA VAL A 87 -1.89 -4.72 15.16
C VAL A 87 -2.71 -5.48 16.21
N THR A 88 -3.03 -4.85 17.33
CA THR A 88 -3.77 -5.49 18.43
C THR A 88 -5.20 -5.85 18.06
N ARG A 89 -5.83 -5.11 17.12
CA ARG A 89 -7.17 -5.36 16.58
C ARG A 89 -7.20 -6.31 15.39
N GLY A 90 -6.05 -6.84 14.96
CA GLY A 90 -5.96 -7.74 13.81
C GLY A 90 -6.36 -7.10 12.46
N ILE A 91 -6.19 -5.78 12.32
CA ILE A 91 -6.25 -5.11 11.02
C ILE A 91 -5.02 -5.51 10.20
N PHE A 92 -3.83 -5.46 10.78
CA PHE A 92 -2.68 -6.21 10.29
C PHE A 92 -2.74 -7.61 10.89
N PHE A 93 -2.96 -8.62 10.06
CA PHE A 93 -3.35 -9.96 10.50
C PHE A 93 -2.34 -11.03 10.12
N SER A 94 -1.48 -10.77 9.13
CA SER A 94 -0.52 -11.76 8.64
C SER A 94 0.82 -11.12 8.26
N HIS A 95 1.82 -11.97 8.01
CA HIS A 95 3.17 -11.52 7.70
C HIS A 95 3.92 -12.52 6.80
N ARG A 96 5.05 -12.03 6.22
CA ARG A 96 6.13 -12.85 5.66
C ARG A 96 7.44 -12.44 6.30
N HIS A 97 8.17 -13.39 6.85
CA HIS A 97 9.51 -13.16 7.42
C HIS A 97 9.59 -12.05 8.49
N PHE A 98 8.48 -11.71 9.17
CA PHE A 98 8.52 -10.63 10.16
C PHE A 98 9.38 -10.97 11.38
N ASN A 99 9.56 -12.27 11.68
CA ASN A 99 10.50 -12.70 12.71
C ASN A 99 11.94 -12.27 12.42
N ASP A 100 12.36 -12.24 11.14
CA ASP A 100 13.70 -11.78 10.75
C ASP A 100 13.90 -10.29 11.09
N ILE A 101 12.84 -9.48 10.98
CA ILE A 101 12.83 -8.08 11.42
C ILE A 101 13.00 -7.99 12.93
N LEU A 102 12.27 -8.82 13.70
CA LEU A 102 12.38 -8.81 15.17
C LEU A 102 13.76 -9.28 15.62
N ASP A 103 14.35 -10.29 14.97
CA ASP A 103 15.72 -10.77 15.23
C ASP A 103 16.77 -9.68 14.94
N ALA A 104 16.63 -9.01 13.80
CA ALA A 104 17.50 -7.91 13.42
C ALA A 104 17.39 -6.72 14.39
N TYR A 105 16.16 -6.40 14.82
CA TYR A 105 15.93 -5.32 15.77
C TYR A 105 16.47 -5.65 17.17
N GLU A 106 16.30 -6.88 17.63
CA GLU A 106 16.87 -7.36 18.89
C GLU A 106 18.40 -7.28 18.89
N SER A 107 19.03 -7.72 17.80
CA SER A 107 20.47 -7.63 17.60
C SER A 107 20.95 -6.18 17.59
N TYR A 108 20.20 -5.29 16.95
CA TYR A 108 20.47 -3.85 16.93
C TYR A 108 20.39 -3.23 18.34
N LEU A 109 19.38 -3.60 19.14
CA LEU A 109 19.28 -3.11 20.52
C LEU A 109 20.47 -3.54 21.35
N ASN A 110 20.95 -4.78 21.19
CA ASN A 110 22.16 -5.30 21.84
C ASN A 110 23.44 -4.55 21.39
N GLU A 111 23.52 -4.17 20.12
CA GLU A 111 24.63 -3.38 19.58
C GLU A 111 24.58 -1.93 20.10
N LYS A 112 23.38 -1.34 20.13
CA LYS A 112 23.16 0.04 20.55
C LYS A 112 23.49 0.27 22.03
N GLU A 113 23.32 -0.73 22.88
CA GLU A 113 23.75 -0.69 24.29
C GLU A 113 25.29 -0.51 24.43
N LYS A 114 26.07 -0.98 23.43
CA LYS A 114 27.52 -0.93 23.39
C LYS A 114 28.03 0.25 22.55
N ASP A 115 27.35 0.59 21.50
CA ASP A 115 27.66 1.70 20.59
C ASP A 115 26.39 2.54 20.35
N PRO A 116 26.27 3.71 21.01
CA PRO A 116 25.13 4.60 20.82
C PRO A 116 24.91 5.06 19.36
N ASN A 117 25.94 4.98 18.51
CA ASN A 117 25.88 5.36 17.10
C ASN A 117 25.51 4.19 16.18
N ALA A 118 25.20 3.01 16.73
CA ALA A 118 24.73 1.88 15.93
C ALA A 118 23.52 2.28 15.09
N GLN A 119 23.55 1.87 13.82
CA GLN A 119 22.46 2.15 12.87
C GLN A 119 21.49 0.98 12.82
N CYS A 120 20.20 1.28 12.84
CA CYS A 120 19.16 0.28 12.69
C CYS A 120 19.29 -0.43 11.32
N PRO A 121 19.43 -1.76 11.28
CA PRO A 121 19.60 -2.52 10.04
C PRO A 121 18.25 -2.84 9.37
N ILE A 122 17.26 -1.98 9.56
CA ILE A 122 15.91 -2.11 9.01
C ILE A 122 15.57 -0.81 8.27
N PHE A 123 14.81 -0.93 7.19
CA PHE A 123 14.14 0.21 6.59
C PHE A 123 12.72 -0.16 6.19
N VAL A 124 11.84 0.83 6.16
CA VAL A 124 10.46 0.68 5.69
C VAL A 124 10.39 1.13 4.25
N TYR A 125 9.75 0.31 3.40
CA TYR A 125 9.43 0.68 2.04
C TYR A 125 7.91 0.80 1.86
N THR A 126 7.50 1.85 1.19
CA THR A 126 6.13 2.05 0.71
C THR A 126 6.15 2.85 -0.59
N GLY A 127 5.01 3.01 -1.24
CA GLY A 127 4.94 3.74 -2.50
C GLY A 127 3.55 4.25 -2.84
N ARG A 128 3.52 5.09 -3.86
CA ARG A 128 2.30 5.68 -4.40
C ARG A 128 2.33 5.75 -5.91
N GLY A 129 1.33 5.14 -6.57
CA GLY A 129 1.05 5.38 -7.99
C GLY A 129 0.17 6.62 -8.16
N PRO A 130 0.73 7.75 -8.61
CA PRO A 130 0.00 9.03 -8.67
C PRO A 130 -0.92 9.04 -9.90
N SER A 131 -2.19 8.69 -9.71
CA SER A 131 -3.20 8.64 -10.78
C SER A 131 -4.34 9.64 -10.61
N SER A 132 -4.33 10.44 -9.54
CA SER A 132 -5.34 11.44 -9.23
C SER A 132 -4.76 12.56 -8.37
N ASP A 133 -5.39 13.73 -8.46
CA ASP A 133 -5.02 14.93 -7.70
C ASP A 133 -5.15 14.75 -6.19
N ALA A 134 -6.23 14.11 -5.76
CA ALA A 134 -6.55 13.94 -4.36
C ALA A 134 -6.34 12.49 -3.90
N MET A 135 -5.68 12.32 -2.78
CA MET A 135 -5.64 11.06 -2.06
C MET A 135 -6.91 10.88 -1.24
N HIS A 136 -7.25 9.64 -0.93
CA HIS A 136 -8.36 9.26 -0.07
C HIS A 136 -7.87 8.47 1.15
N LEU A 137 -8.73 8.23 2.13
CA LEU A 137 -8.38 7.54 3.38
C LEU A 137 -7.69 6.18 3.14
N GLY A 138 -8.12 5.42 2.12
CA GLY A 138 -7.49 4.14 1.78
C GLY A 138 -6.02 4.27 1.35
N HIS A 139 -5.64 5.41 0.77
CA HIS A 139 -4.24 5.71 0.46
C HIS A 139 -3.45 6.19 1.69
N LEU A 140 -4.13 6.84 2.64
CA LEU A 140 -3.48 7.41 3.83
C LEU A 140 -3.02 6.32 4.82
N VAL A 141 -3.81 5.26 4.98
CA VAL A 141 -3.55 4.21 5.97
C VAL A 141 -2.17 3.56 5.84
N PRO A 142 -1.70 3.12 4.65
CA PRO A 142 -0.36 2.57 4.51
C PRO A 142 0.74 3.55 4.95
N PHE A 143 0.58 4.84 4.64
CA PHE A 143 1.56 5.86 5.06
C PHE A 143 1.51 6.14 6.56
N MET A 144 0.33 6.17 7.18
CA MET A 144 0.20 6.28 8.64
C MET A 144 0.89 5.12 9.36
N PHE A 145 0.74 3.91 8.83
CA PHE A 145 1.39 2.75 9.43
C PHE A 145 2.90 2.72 9.15
N ALA A 146 3.35 3.13 7.96
CA ALA A 146 4.78 3.30 7.67
C ALA A 146 5.44 4.35 8.60
N LYS A 147 4.73 5.45 8.89
CA LYS A 147 5.18 6.43 9.90
C LYS A 147 5.28 5.82 11.29
N TYR A 148 4.27 5.06 11.71
CA TYR A 148 4.35 4.34 12.97
C TYR A 148 5.56 3.40 13.03
N LEU A 149 5.83 2.64 11.96
CA LEU A 149 7.00 1.76 11.87
C LEU A 149 8.33 2.53 11.91
N GLN A 150 8.38 3.72 11.26
CA GLN A 150 9.53 4.61 11.35
C GLN A 150 9.85 4.98 12.80
N ASP A 151 8.83 5.40 13.55
CA ASP A 151 8.99 5.80 14.96
C ASP A 151 9.32 4.59 15.84
N ALA A 152 8.63 3.48 15.63
CA ALA A 152 8.79 2.26 16.39
C ALA A 152 10.20 1.70 16.29
N PHE A 153 10.70 1.52 15.07
CA PHE A 153 12.03 0.95 14.83
C PHE A 153 13.14 2.00 14.75
N ASP A 154 12.81 3.28 14.71
CA ASP A 154 13.78 4.37 14.53
C ASP A 154 14.61 4.22 13.24
N CYS A 155 13.94 3.84 12.18
CA CYS A 155 14.57 3.40 10.95
C CYS A 155 14.31 4.37 9.78
N ASN A 156 15.07 4.18 8.70
CA ASN A 156 14.82 4.90 7.46
C ASN A 156 13.51 4.45 6.79
N VAL A 157 12.86 5.38 6.08
CA VAL A 157 11.71 5.11 5.21
C VAL A 157 12.05 5.53 3.79
N VAL A 158 11.75 4.67 2.83
CA VAL A 158 11.86 4.99 1.41
C VAL A 158 10.47 4.95 0.78
N ILE A 159 10.13 5.97 0.00
CA ILE A 159 8.81 6.15 -0.58
C ILE A 159 8.95 6.33 -2.08
N GLN A 160 8.51 5.33 -2.84
CA GLN A 160 8.55 5.34 -4.30
C GLN A 160 7.30 6.00 -4.86
N MET A 161 7.48 7.05 -5.64
CA MET A 161 6.43 7.60 -6.50
C MET A 161 6.52 6.89 -7.84
N SER A 162 5.57 5.99 -8.12
CA SER A 162 5.55 5.18 -9.34
C SER A 162 4.87 5.93 -10.50
N ASP A 163 5.49 7.02 -10.90
CA ASP A 163 5.03 7.90 -11.96
C ASP A 163 5.09 7.22 -13.33
N ASP A 164 6.16 6.52 -13.65
CA ASP A 164 6.29 5.75 -14.88
C ASP A 164 5.30 4.57 -14.96
N GLU A 165 5.00 3.87 -13.83
CA GLU A 165 3.96 2.85 -13.78
C GLU A 165 2.62 3.42 -14.28
N LYS A 166 2.18 4.53 -13.70
CA LYS A 166 0.87 5.11 -14.06
C LYS A 166 0.81 5.59 -15.49
N PHE A 167 1.92 6.05 -16.04
CA PHE A 167 2.04 6.36 -17.45
C PHE A 167 1.86 5.11 -18.34
N TYR A 168 2.45 3.96 -17.97
CA TYR A 168 2.33 2.74 -18.76
C TYR A 168 0.93 2.11 -18.71
N PHE A 169 0.23 2.24 -17.58
CA PHE A 169 -1.04 1.56 -17.31
C PHE A 169 -2.28 2.45 -17.48
N LYS A 170 -2.13 3.75 -17.69
CA LYS A 170 -3.25 4.70 -17.80
C LYS A 170 -3.10 5.58 -19.04
N ASP A 171 -4.22 6.00 -19.61
CA ASP A 171 -4.25 7.01 -20.68
C ASP A 171 -4.00 8.41 -20.08
N MET A 172 -2.75 8.68 -19.77
CA MET A 172 -2.28 9.94 -19.17
C MET A 172 -0.94 10.34 -19.81
N THR A 173 -0.66 11.66 -19.91
CA THR A 173 0.68 12.09 -20.33
C THR A 173 1.69 11.86 -19.21
N PHE A 174 2.95 11.59 -19.56
CA PHE A 174 4.01 11.44 -18.56
C PHE A 174 4.14 12.66 -17.65
N LYS A 175 4.07 13.87 -18.24
CA LYS A 175 4.10 15.12 -17.47
C LYS A 175 2.99 15.19 -16.43
N THR A 176 1.76 14.80 -16.80
CA THR A 176 0.62 14.80 -15.87
C THR A 176 0.89 13.88 -14.68
N VAL A 177 1.36 12.67 -14.94
CA VAL A 177 1.60 11.68 -13.86
C VAL A 177 2.76 12.14 -12.95
N TYR A 178 3.81 12.72 -13.55
CA TYR A 178 4.94 13.28 -12.81
C TYR A 178 4.51 14.44 -11.88
N ASP A 179 3.74 15.40 -12.42
CA ASP A 179 3.23 16.53 -11.63
C ASP A 179 2.29 16.05 -10.50
N LEU A 180 1.46 15.04 -10.75
CA LEU A 180 0.64 14.40 -9.72
C LEU A 180 1.48 13.74 -8.63
N GLY A 181 2.62 13.15 -8.99
CA GLY A 181 3.58 12.59 -8.04
C GLY A 181 4.08 13.64 -7.05
N ARG A 182 4.52 14.78 -7.56
CA ARG A 182 4.96 15.92 -6.74
C ARG A 182 3.83 16.48 -5.87
N LYS A 183 2.61 16.55 -6.41
CA LYS A 183 1.44 17.01 -5.64
C LYS A 183 1.05 16.04 -4.52
N ASN A 184 0.98 14.74 -4.81
CA ASN A 184 0.67 13.72 -3.81
C ASN A 184 1.75 13.62 -2.72
N SER A 185 3.00 14.04 -2.99
CA SER A 185 4.05 14.06 -1.97
C SER A 185 3.73 14.97 -0.78
N LYS A 186 2.98 16.06 -0.99
CA LYS A 186 2.50 16.92 0.11
C LYS A 186 1.60 16.16 1.08
N ASP A 187 0.66 15.35 0.55
CA ASP A 187 -0.19 14.49 1.38
C ASP A 187 0.63 13.48 2.18
N ILE A 188 1.67 12.91 1.55
CA ILE A 188 2.55 11.94 2.20
C ILE A 188 3.38 12.59 3.30
N ILE A 189 4.00 13.75 3.01
CA ILE A 189 4.79 14.52 3.99
C ILE A 189 3.91 14.96 5.17
N ALA A 190 2.66 15.35 4.91
CA ALA A 190 1.69 15.75 5.94
C ALA A 190 1.32 14.63 6.93
N VAL A 191 1.67 13.37 6.65
CA VAL A 191 1.56 12.28 7.65
C VAL A 191 2.51 12.52 8.82
N GLY A 192 3.64 13.23 8.60
CA GLY A 192 4.58 13.65 9.64
C GLY A 192 5.84 12.80 9.72
N PHE A 193 6.30 12.25 8.59
CA PHE A 193 7.57 11.55 8.51
C PHE A 193 8.75 12.45 8.93
N ASP A 194 9.79 11.83 9.50
CA ASP A 194 11.06 12.51 9.79
C ASP A 194 11.82 12.76 8.48
N PRO A 195 12.06 14.03 8.06
CA PRO A 195 12.76 14.34 6.82
C PRO A 195 14.20 13.80 6.78
N LYS A 196 14.87 13.68 7.94
CA LYS A 196 16.24 13.15 8.01
C LYS A 196 16.31 11.64 7.75
N LYS A 197 15.20 10.93 7.97
CA LYS A 197 15.09 9.47 7.84
C LYS A 197 14.15 9.03 6.73
N THR A 198 13.66 9.96 5.90
CA THR A 198 12.72 9.62 4.82
C THR A 198 13.27 10.10 3.49
N PHE A 199 13.27 9.21 2.52
CA PHE A 199 13.62 9.51 1.14
C PHE A 199 12.43 9.24 0.25
N ILE A 200 11.89 10.29 -0.38
CA ILE A 200 10.85 10.20 -1.41
C ILE A 200 11.54 10.32 -2.77
N PHE A 201 11.17 9.47 -3.73
CA PHE A 201 11.76 9.56 -5.07
C PHE A 201 10.72 9.30 -6.16
N SER A 202 10.81 10.07 -7.26
CA SER A 202 10.23 9.73 -8.55
C SER A 202 10.99 8.51 -9.08
N ASN A 203 10.28 7.45 -9.46
CA ASN A 203 10.96 6.29 -10.01
C ASN A 203 11.71 6.65 -11.29
N HIS A 204 11.10 7.48 -12.14
CA HIS A 204 11.73 7.96 -13.36
C HIS A 204 13.03 8.73 -13.11
N ASP A 205 13.00 9.74 -12.22
CA ASP A 205 14.19 10.55 -11.94
C ASP A 205 15.28 9.73 -11.26
N TYR A 206 14.89 8.84 -10.35
CA TYR A 206 15.85 8.07 -9.59
C TYR A 206 16.60 7.04 -10.45
N ARG A 207 15.91 6.39 -11.38
CA ARG A 207 16.56 5.46 -12.34
C ARG A 207 17.56 6.16 -13.26
N LEU A 208 17.36 7.45 -13.54
CA LEU A 208 18.29 8.24 -14.35
C LEU A 208 19.49 8.79 -13.55
N SER A 209 19.33 8.96 -12.24
CA SER A 209 20.34 9.59 -11.37
C SER A 209 21.12 8.59 -10.50
N CYS A 210 20.58 7.41 -10.22
CA CYS A 210 21.20 6.40 -9.37
C CYS A 210 21.63 5.18 -10.18
N ARG A 211 22.92 5.12 -10.50
CA ARG A 211 23.51 4.01 -11.25
C ARG A 211 23.34 2.67 -10.56
N ASP A 212 23.56 2.59 -9.26
CA ASP A 212 23.45 1.36 -8.48
C ASP A 212 22.03 0.77 -8.54
N TYR A 213 21.01 1.64 -8.56
CA TYR A 213 19.61 1.22 -8.71
C TYR A 213 19.36 0.58 -10.07
N GLU A 214 19.79 1.21 -11.18
CA GLU A 214 19.59 0.68 -12.53
C GLU A 214 20.45 -0.57 -12.79
N GLU A 215 21.67 -0.65 -12.24
CA GLU A 215 22.50 -1.86 -12.31
C GLU A 215 21.85 -3.05 -11.60
N LEU A 216 21.26 -2.82 -10.41
CA LEU A 216 20.50 -3.85 -9.68
C LEU A 216 19.30 -4.33 -10.49
N VAL A 217 18.50 -3.39 -11.03
CA VAL A 217 17.35 -3.71 -11.90
C VAL A 217 17.79 -4.52 -13.13
N THR A 218 18.91 -4.15 -13.75
CA THR A 218 19.46 -4.86 -14.92
C THR A 218 19.83 -6.31 -14.57
N GLU A 219 20.46 -6.56 -13.42
CA GLU A 219 20.75 -7.92 -12.97
C GLU A 219 19.49 -8.70 -12.60
N MET A 220 18.47 -8.04 -12.04
CA MET A 220 17.18 -8.64 -11.71
C MET A 220 16.38 -9.03 -12.95
N ARG A 221 16.39 -8.22 -14.02
CA ARG A 221 15.75 -8.54 -15.31
C ARG A 221 16.25 -9.88 -15.86
N LYS A 222 17.52 -10.20 -15.65
CA LYS A 222 18.10 -11.49 -16.07
C LYS A 222 17.65 -12.66 -15.19
N CYS A 223 17.06 -12.40 -14.04
CA CYS A 223 16.59 -13.41 -13.09
C CYS A 223 15.11 -13.80 -13.26
N VAL A 224 14.37 -13.12 -14.14
CA VAL A 224 12.94 -13.36 -14.36
C VAL A 224 12.66 -13.56 -15.85
N THR A 225 11.69 -14.42 -16.16
CA THR A 225 11.23 -14.63 -17.55
C THR A 225 9.92 -13.87 -17.79
N PHE A 226 9.63 -13.54 -19.05
CA PHE A 226 8.36 -12.98 -19.45
C PHE A 226 7.19 -13.87 -19.00
N HIS A 227 7.30 -15.18 -19.18
CA HIS A 227 6.30 -16.15 -18.74
C HIS A 227 6.00 -16.06 -17.22
N THR A 228 7.02 -15.82 -16.39
CA THR A 228 6.83 -15.61 -14.96
C THR A 228 6.02 -14.34 -14.70
N LEU A 229 6.36 -13.25 -15.39
CA LEU A 229 5.65 -11.97 -15.26
C LEU A 229 4.19 -12.09 -15.73
N GLN A 230 3.94 -12.76 -16.85
CA GLN A 230 2.59 -13.07 -17.33
C GLN A 230 1.76 -13.80 -16.27
N LYS A 231 2.30 -14.89 -15.71
CA LYS A 231 1.59 -15.67 -14.68
C LYS A 231 1.33 -14.91 -13.39
N VAL A 232 2.27 -14.09 -12.95
CA VAL A 232 2.16 -13.36 -11.67
C VAL A 232 1.22 -12.18 -11.79
N PHE A 233 1.27 -11.45 -12.92
CA PHE A 233 0.57 -10.17 -13.09
C PHE A 233 -0.61 -10.24 -14.08
N GLY A 234 -0.80 -11.37 -14.77
CA GLY A 234 -1.90 -11.54 -15.71
C GLY A 234 -1.72 -10.76 -17.02
N PHE A 235 -0.47 -10.44 -17.41
CA PHE A 235 -0.22 -9.73 -18.67
C PHE A 235 -0.63 -10.58 -19.87
N ASP A 236 -1.33 -9.98 -20.81
CA ASP A 236 -1.65 -10.54 -22.11
C ASP A 236 -0.71 -10.03 -23.22
N ASP A 237 -0.98 -10.42 -24.45
CA ASP A 237 -0.16 -10.06 -25.63
C ASP A 237 -0.29 -8.56 -25.98
N GLN A 238 -1.21 -7.82 -25.36
CA GLN A 238 -1.39 -6.37 -25.56
C GLN A 238 -0.60 -5.54 -24.55
N ALA A 239 0.03 -6.18 -23.55
CA ALA A 239 0.84 -5.47 -22.55
C ALA A 239 2.05 -4.81 -23.22
N ASN A 240 2.19 -3.49 -23.05
CA ASN A 240 3.35 -2.77 -23.56
C ASN A 240 4.63 -3.08 -22.77
N PRO A 241 5.83 -2.87 -23.34
CA PRO A 241 7.09 -3.19 -22.68
C PRO A 241 7.28 -2.51 -21.33
N GLY A 242 6.74 -1.30 -21.13
CA GLY A 242 6.80 -0.60 -19.85
C GLY A 242 6.01 -1.31 -18.76
N MET A 243 4.80 -1.82 -19.09
CA MET A 243 3.99 -2.61 -18.17
C MET A 243 4.71 -3.88 -17.73
N ILE A 244 5.40 -4.55 -18.68
CA ILE A 244 6.14 -5.80 -18.43
C ILE A 244 7.38 -5.55 -17.56
N ASP A 245 8.07 -4.43 -17.76
CA ASP A 245 9.31 -4.08 -17.05
C ASP A 245 9.06 -3.51 -15.63
N TRP A 246 7.96 -2.81 -15.44
CA TRP A 246 7.63 -2.13 -14.20
C TRP A 246 7.73 -3.00 -12.92
N PRO A 247 7.24 -4.26 -12.89
CA PRO A 247 7.33 -5.09 -11.69
C PRO A 247 8.76 -5.27 -11.16
N VAL A 248 9.77 -5.26 -12.03
CA VAL A 248 11.17 -5.38 -11.61
C VAL A 248 11.64 -4.14 -10.86
N TYR A 249 11.21 -2.94 -11.27
CA TYR A 249 11.50 -1.69 -10.56
C TYR A 249 10.85 -1.66 -9.18
N GLN A 250 9.59 -2.08 -9.07
CA GLN A 250 8.94 -2.16 -7.77
C GLN A 250 9.62 -3.18 -6.86
N CYS A 251 10.05 -4.31 -7.40
CA CYS A 251 10.84 -5.28 -6.65
C CYS A 251 12.16 -4.69 -6.17
N ALA A 252 12.93 -4.03 -7.05
CA ALA A 252 14.23 -3.47 -6.73
C ALA A 252 14.16 -2.41 -5.62
N ALA A 253 13.06 -1.65 -5.54
CA ALA A 253 12.85 -0.67 -4.48
C ALA A 253 12.79 -1.27 -3.06
N ALA A 254 12.58 -2.57 -2.93
CA ALA A 254 12.59 -3.29 -1.65
C ALA A 254 13.99 -3.80 -1.24
N PHE A 255 15.05 -3.37 -1.90
CA PHE A 255 16.42 -3.81 -1.59
C PHE A 255 17.31 -2.64 -1.19
N TYR A 256 18.06 -2.78 -0.09
CA TYR A 256 18.91 -1.72 0.45
C TYR A 256 19.99 -1.25 -0.57
N GLN A 257 20.39 -2.11 -1.49
CA GLN A 257 21.37 -1.78 -2.55
C GLN A 257 20.89 -0.69 -3.49
N SER A 258 19.56 -0.53 -3.61
CA SER A 258 18.94 0.56 -4.38
C SER A 258 19.25 1.95 -3.80
N TYR A 259 19.72 2.03 -2.56
CA TYR A 259 19.90 3.29 -1.84
C TYR A 259 21.31 3.43 -1.25
N PRO A 260 22.38 3.52 -2.09
CA PRO A 260 23.76 3.58 -1.59
C PRO A 260 24.06 4.83 -0.76
N HIS A 261 23.25 5.89 -0.90
CA HIS A 261 23.35 7.09 -0.10
C HIS A 261 22.79 6.92 1.33
N LEU A 262 21.84 6.00 1.54
CA LEU A 262 21.25 5.73 2.86
C LEU A 262 21.94 4.57 3.58
N PHE A 263 22.36 3.53 2.86
CA PHE A 263 22.83 2.29 3.47
C PHE A 263 24.27 1.97 3.08
N LYS A 264 25.16 2.03 4.06
CA LYS A 264 26.56 1.59 3.93
C LYS A 264 26.74 0.13 4.34
N LYS A 265 25.82 -0.41 5.15
CA LYS A 265 25.74 -1.80 5.60
C LYS A 265 24.45 -2.44 5.10
N PRO A 266 24.37 -3.79 5.04
CA PRO A 266 23.14 -4.49 4.72
C PRO A 266 21.99 -4.12 5.66
N ALA A 267 20.79 -3.95 5.09
CA ALA A 267 19.57 -3.64 5.83
C ALA A 267 18.40 -4.47 5.29
N LEU A 268 17.50 -4.89 6.19
CA LEU A 268 16.28 -5.60 5.89
C LEU A 268 15.16 -4.62 5.53
N CYS A 269 14.44 -4.93 4.48
CA CYS A 269 13.27 -4.18 4.08
C CYS A 269 12.03 -4.70 4.82
N LEU A 270 11.26 -3.81 5.45
CA LEU A 270 9.94 -4.07 5.99
C LEU A 270 8.90 -3.32 5.17
N VAL A 271 7.91 -4.04 4.64
CA VAL A 271 6.82 -3.46 3.84
C VAL A 271 5.49 -3.74 4.51
N ALA A 272 4.68 -2.69 4.68
CA ALA A 272 3.31 -2.83 5.14
C ALA A 272 2.36 -2.59 3.95
N TYR A 273 1.54 -3.60 3.60
CA TYR A 273 0.66 -3.52 2.44
C TYR A 273 -0.64 -4.29 2.64
N ALA A 274 -1.63 -4.00 1.81
CA ALA A 274 -2.82 -4.84 1.68
C ALA A 274 -2.54 -5.97 0.69
N ILE A 275 -3.18 -7.13 0.87
CA ILE A 275 -2.84 -8.41 0.23
C ILE A 275 -2.77 -8.38 -1.30
N ASP A 276 -3.43 -7.41 -1.96
CA ASP A 276 -3.36 -7.21 -3.41
C ASP A 276 -1.95 -6.88 -3.94
N GLN A 277 -1.06 -6.38 -3.07
CA GLN A 277 0.34 -6.10 -3.41
C GLN A 277 1.28 -7.30 -3.21
N ASP A 278 0.81 -8.40 -2.63
CA ASP A 278 1.62 -9.59 -2.34
C ASP A 278 2.35 -10.19 -3.58
N PRO A 279 1.78 -10.20 -4.80
CA PRO A 279 2.49 -10.69 -5.98
C PRO A 279 3.85 -10.04 -6.23
N TYR A 280 3.99 -8.73 -5.98
CA TYR A 280 5.27 -8.04 -6.10
C TYR A 280 6.30 -8.54 -5.08
N PHE A 281 5.90 -8.75 -3.83
CA PHE A 281 6.83 -9.14 -2.76
C PHE A 281 7.18 -10.64 -2.80
N ARG A 282 6.31 -11.49 -3.35
CA ARG A 282 6.66 -12.87 -3.73
C ARG A 282 7.68 -12.88 -4.86
N LEU A 283 7.48 -12.05 -5.90
CA LEU A 283 8.46 -11.89 -6.97
C LEU A 283 9.79 -11.36 -6.43
N SER A 284 9.78 -10.38 -5.53
CA SER A 284 10.99 -9.85 -4.89
C SER A 284 11.79 -10.95 -4.17
N SER A 285 11.11 -11.85 -3.45
CA SER A 285 11.76 -12.99 -2.78
C SER A 285 12.36 -13.98 -3.80
N GLN A 286 11.66 -14.25 -4.90
CA GLN A 286 12.20 -15.10 -5.99
C GLN A 286 13.43 -14.47 -6.64
N LEU A 287 13.38 -13.15 -6.92
CA LEU A 287 14.49 -12.40 -7.49
C LEU A 287 15.69 -12.37 -6.53
N SER A 288 15.47 -12.16 -5.22
CA SER A 288 16.54 -12.24 -4.21
C SER A 288 17.25 -13.59 -4.24
N ASN A 289 16.51 -14.70 -4.24
CA ASN A 289 17.04 -16.04 -4.27
C ASN A 289 17.84 -16.32 -5.57
N ALA A 290 17.30 -15.93 -6.72
CA ALA A 290 17.94 -16.09 -8.01
C ALA A 290 19.22 -15.25 -8.12
N LEU A 291 19.17 -14.00 -7.68
CA LEU A 291 20.31 -13.09 -7.69
C LEU A 291 21.42 -13.56 -6.75
N ASN A 292 21.09 -14.01 -5.53
CA ASN A 292 22.04 -14.58 -4.59
C ASN A 292 22.71 -15.85 -5.12
N LYS A 293 21.99 -16.69 -5.90
CA LYS A 293 22.58 -17.84 -6.61
C LYS A 293 23.61 -17.38 -7.64
N ARG A 294 23.31 -16.35 -8.43
CA ARG A 294 24.23 -15.76 -9.42
C ARG A 294 25.45 -15.12 -8.76
N ILE A 295 25.27 -14.42 -7.63
CA ILE A 295 26.39 -13.85 -6.84
C ILE A 295 27.33 -14.96 -6.40
N ARG A 296 26.83 -16.05 -5.82
CA ARG A 296 27.65 -17.20 -5.40
C ARG A 296 28.42 -17.86 -6.55
N SER A 297 27.80 -17.94 -7.74
CA SER A 297 28.44 -18.49 -8.92
C SER A 297 29.33 -17.47 -9.67
N LYS A 298 29.51 -16.26 -9.12
CA LYS A 298 30.26 -15.15 -9.76
C LYS A 298 29.75 -14.80 -11.16
N SER A 299 28.44 -14.95 -11.39
CA SER A 299 27.77 -14.70 -12.68
C SER A 299 27.04 -13.35 -12.73
N VAL A 300 27.40 -12.38 -11.88
CA VAL A 300 26.93 -11.00 -11.88
C VAL A 300 28.02 -10.10 -12.48
N SER A 301 27.56 -9.09 -13.23
CA SER A 301 28.49 -8.15 -13.93
C SER A 301 28.91 -6.99 -13.02
N ALA A 302 28.06 -6.59 -12.09
CA ALA A 302 28.32 -5.49 -11.15
C ALA A 302 28.66 -6.03 -9.76
N PRO A 303 29.25 -5.23 -8.87
CA PRO A 303 29.52 -5.60 -7.47
C PRO A 303 28.24 -5.64 -6.65
N VAL A 304 27.24 -6.41 -7.14
CA VAL A 304 25.96 -6.59 -6.44
C VAL A 304 26.20 -7.43 -5.19
N LYS A 305 25.88 -6.86 -4.05
CA LYS A 305 26.01 -7.51 -2.74
C LYS A 305 24.87 -8.50 -2.52
N HIS A 306 25.04 -9.37 -1.50
CA HIS A 306 23.98 -10.28 -1.07
C HIS A 306 22.67 -9.53 -0.78
N THR A 307 21.55 -10.06 -1.30
CA THR A 307 20.22 -9.51 -1.12
C THR A 307 19.43 -10.29 -0.07
N PHE A 308 18.49 -9.65 0.58
CA PHE A 308 17.55 -10.28 1.50
C PHE A 308 16.14 -10.24 0.91
N SER A 309 15.36 -11.29 1.12
CA SER A 309 13.92 -11.24 0.81
C SER A 309 13.26 -10.15 1.64
N PRO A 310 12.38 -9.32 1.05
CA PRO A 310 11.64 -8.34 1.81
C PRO A 310 10.74 -9.02 2.85
N CYS A 311 10.70 -8.45 4.04
CA CYS A 311 9.80 -8.85 5.11
C CYS A 311 8.51 -8.02 5.01
N SER A 312 7.37 -8.55 5.42
CA SER A 312 6.12 -7.82 5.29
C SER A 312 5.17 -8.04 6.46
N ILE A 313 4.33 -7.02 6.69
CA ILE A 313 3.13 -7.09 7.51
C ILE A 313 1.94 -6.76 6.60
N ILE A 314 0.92 -7.62 6.59
CA ILE A 314 -0.16 -7.59 5.63
C ILE A 314 -1.45 -7.20 6.33
N GLY A 315 -2.09 -6.16 5.82
CA GLY A 315 -3.29 -5.57 6.38
C GLY A 315 -4.55 -5.87 5.58
N LYS A 316 -5.68 -5.73 6.26
CA LYS A 316 -7.02 -5.74 5.66
C LYS A 316 -7.27 -4.45 4.89
N PHE A 317 -8.13 -4.54 3.89
CA PHE A 317 -8.59 -3.36 3.17
C PHE A 317 -9.51 -2.49 4.04
N ILE A 318 -9.46 -1.17 3.83
CA ILE A 318 -10.57 -0.32 4.27
C ILE A 318 -11.76 -0.63 3.38
N PRO A 319 -12.93 -0.98 3.96
CA PRO A 319 -14.11 -1.28 3.18
C PRO A 319 -14.63 -0.03 2.45
N PRO A 320 -15.35 -0.18 1.33
CA PRO A 320 -16.09 0.93 0.74
C PRO A 320 -17.23 1.37 1.67
N LEU A 321 -17.71 2.61 1.53
CA LEU A 321 -18.89 3.06 2.31
C LEU A 321 -20.18 2.35 1.90
N THR A 322 -20.27 1.87 0.66
CA THR A 322 -21.47 1.27 0.09
C THR A 322 -21.40 -0.25 0.09
N PHE A 323 -22.41 -0.90 0.67
CA PHE A 323 -22.67 -2.33 0.57
C PHE A 323 -24.11 -2.58 0.12
N ASN A 324 -24.38 -3.75 -0.44
CA ASN A 324 -25.76 -4.23 -0.63
C ASN A 324 -26.28 -4.86 0.68
N LYS A 325 -27.59 -5.19 0.71
CA LYS A 325 -28.23 -5.80 1.89
C LYS A 325 -27.63 -7.15 2.30
N ASN A 326 -26.86 -7.80 1.42
CA ASN A 326 -26.20 -9.08 1.67
C ASN A 326 -24.74 -8.91 2.13
N GLY A 327 -24.30 -7.70 2.42
CA GLY A 327 -22.91 -7.42 2.82
C GLY A 327 -21.91 -7.41 1.66
N GLU A 328 -22.39 -7.46 0.41
CA GLU A 328 -21.58 -7.34 -0.78
C GLU A 328 -21.49 -5.88 -1.23
N ALA A 329 -20.38 -5.47 -1.82
CA ALA A 329 -20.26 -4.13 -2.37
C ALA A 329 -21.33 -3.88 -3.47
N LYS A 330 -22.08 -2.79 -3.34
CA LYS A 330 -23.24 -2.48 -4.20
C LYS A 330 -22.85 -2.25 -5.67
N GLU A 331 -21.59 -1.99 -5.94
CA GLU A 331 -21.03 -1.80 -7.27
C GLU A 331 -19.99 -2.90 -7.53
N ARG A 332 -19.98 -3.39 -8.76
CA ARG A 332 -19.00 -4.36 -9.27
C ARG A 332 -17.60 -3.91 -8.84
N ASN A 333 -16.90 -4.74 -8.11
CA ASN A 333 -15.56 -4.53 -7.57
C ASN A 333 -15.55 -3.84 -6.23
N THR A 334 -15.30 -4.55 -5.20
CA THR A 334 -14.41 -4.02 -4.20
C THR A 334 -14.73 -4.46 -2.80
N GLY A 335 -13.97 -5.39 -2.33
CA GLY A 335 -13.67 -5.49 -0.90
C GLY A 335 -12.79 -4.32 -0.40
N LYS A 336 -12.48 -3.29 -1.23
CA LYS A 336 -11.62 -2.14 -0.87
C LYS A 336 -12.19 -0.80 -1.32
N MET A 337 -11.86 0.28 -0.59
CA MET A 337 -12.15 1.65 -1.01
C MET A 337 -11.38 1.97 -2.31
N SER A 338 -12.09 2.51 -3.32
CA SER A 338 -11.50 2.92 -4.59
C SER A 338 -12.23 4.14 -5.17
N SER A 339 -11.46 5.15 -5.57
CA SER A 339 -11.99 6.35 -6.23
C SER A 339 -12.39 6.11 -7.69
N SER A 340 -11.86 5.07 -8.33
CA SER A 340 -12.20 4.72 -9.71
C SER A 340 -13.59 4.10 -9.84
N VAL A 341 -14.16 3.54 -8.75
CA VAL A 341 -15.48 2.92 -8.73
C VAL A 341 -16.56 3.93 -8.36
N SER A 342 -16.36 4.75 -7.32
CA SER A 342 -17.30 5.79 -6.93
C SER A 342 -16.62 6.91 -6.16
N ALA A 343 -16.40 8.04 -6.83
CA ALA A 343 -15.89 9.26 -6.18
C ALA A 343 -16.88 9.81 -5.13
N GLU A 344 -18.19 9.59 -5.31
CA GLU A 344 -19.22 10.08 -4.41
C GLU A 344 -19.23 9.36 -3.04
N SER A 345 -18.86 8.09 -3.00
CA SER A 345 -18.80 7.29 -1.77
C SER A 345 -17.39 7.17 -1.19
N THR A 346 -16.41 7.82 -1.80
CA THR A 346 -15.01 7.82 -1.32
C THR A 346 -14.73 9.06 -0.49
N ILE A 347 -14.14 8.90 0.70
CA ILE A 347 -13.70 10.02 1.54
C ILE A 347 -12.32 10.47 1.09
N PHE A 348 -12.23 11.65 0.47
CA PHE A 348 -10.99 12.27 0.05
C PHE A 348 -10.37 13.10 1.16
N LEU A 349 -9.03 13.25 1.13
CA LEU A 349 -8.31 14.13 2.06
C LEU A 349 -8.57 15.63 1.81
N THR A 350 -9.21 15.95 0.67
CA THR A 350 -9.66 17.30 0.32
C THR A 350 -11.12 17.58 0.68
N ASP A 351 -11.85 16.60 1.22
CA ASP A 351 -13.26 16.78 1.58
C ASP A 351 -13.43 17.78 2.72
N THR A 352 -14.41 18.66 2.57
CA THR A 352 -14.87 19.54 3.67
C THR A 352 -15.66 18.76 4.71
N PRO A 353 -15.83 19.27 5.95
CA PRO A 353 -16.68 18.64 6.96
C PRO A 353 -18.10 18.34 6.47
N ALA A 354 -18.69 19.25 5.67
CA ALA A 354 -20.01 19.06 5.09
C ALA A 354 -20.04 17.91 4.07
N GLN A 355 -18.99 17.77 3.24
CA GLN A 355 -18.88 16.68 2.29
C GLN A 355 -18.70 15.32 3.00
N ILE A 356 -17.83 15.23 4.02
CA ILE A 356 -17.67 14.04 4.85
C ILE A 356 -19.01 13.62 5.45
N LYS A 357 -19.72 14.56 6.10
CA LYS A 357 -21.03 14.32 6.69
C LYS A 357 -22.05 13.81 5.67
N LYS A 358 -22.11 14.46 4.49
CA LYS A 358 -23.00 14.04 3.39
C LYS A 358 -22.68 12.62 2.91
N LYS A 359 -21.41 12.31 2.69
CA LYS A 359 -20.95 11.01 2.20
C LYS A 359 -21.25 9.89 3.21
N VAL A 360 -20.88 10.07 4.48
CA VAL A 360 -21.12 9.06 5.52
C VAL A 360 -22.63 8.83 5.70
N ASN A 361 -23.44 9.88 5.82
CA ASN A 361 -24.88 9.72 6.04
C ASN A 361 -25.59 9.05 4.85
N LYS A 362 -25.17 9.37 3.60
CA LYS A 362 -25.83 8.86 2.39
C LYS A 362 -25.39 7.45 2.06
N TYR A 363 -24.10 7.13 2.21
CA TYR A 363 -23.51 5.94 1.65
C TYR A 363 -23.08 4.88 2.67
N ALA A 364 -22.76 5.26 3.93
CA ALA A 364 -22.37 4.27 4.92
C ALA A 364 -23.53 3.32 5.23
N PHE A 365 -23.31 2.04 4.92
CA PHE A 365 -24.30 0.99 5.19
C PHE A 365 -24.53 0.85 6.70
N SER A 366 -25.80 0.69 7.08
CA SER A 366 -26.23 0.56 8.47
C SER A 366 -26.42 -0.91 8.84
N GLY A 367 -25.69 -1.36 9.85
CA GLY A 367 -25.70 -2.75 10.32
C GLY A 367 -26.83 -3.02 11.34
N SER A 368 -28.03 -2.45 11.16
CA SER A 368 -29.17 -2.76 12.03
C SER A 368 -29.63 -4.20 11.81
N ARG A 369 -29.91 -4.91 12.89
CA ARG A 369 -30.54 -6.24 12.85
C ARG A 369 -32.06 -6.09 12.80
N GLY A 370 -32.76 -7.16 12.40
CA GLY A 370 -34.23 -7.20 12.34
C GLY A 370 -34.80 -6.42 11.15
N ASP A 371 -35.95 -5.78 11.33
CA ASP A 371 -36.72 -5.10 10.28
C ASP A 371 -36.21 -3.68 9.94
N GLY A 372 -35.19 -3.21 10.68
CA GLY A 372 -34.55 -1.90 10.49
C GLY A 372 -35.28 -0.73 11.13
N THR A 373 -36.37 -0.96 11.88
CA THR A 373 -37.02 0.09 12.67
C THR A 373 -36.18 0.45 13.91
N LEU A 374 -36.39 1.64 14.46
CA LEU A 374 -35.73 2.08 15.69
C LEU A 374 -36.10 1.20 16.89
N GLU A 375 -37.36 0.80 16.96
CA GLU A 375 -37.87 -0.04 18.04
C GLU A 375 -37.23 -1.43 17.99
N ASP A 376 -37.20 -2.02 16.82
CA ASP A 376 -36.57 -3.33 16.60
C ASP A 376 -35.06 -3.26 16.85
N HIS A 377 -34.38 -2.21 16.36
CA HIS A 377 -32.97 -1.99 16.67
C HIS A 377 -32.68 -1.91 18.18
N ARG A 378 -33.52 -1.23 18.93
CA ARG A 378 -33.41 -1.14 20.41
C ARG A 378 -33.59 -2.50 21.09
N ARG A 379 -34.39 -3.38 20.50
CA ARG A 379 -34.70 -4.71 21.01
C ARG A 379 -33.60 -5.75 20.66
N VAL A 380 -33.12 -5.75 19.41
CA VAL A 380 -32.21 -6.80 18.89
C VAL A 380 -30.77 -6.31 18.68
N GLY A 381 -30.53 -5.02 18.76
CA GLY A 381 -29.22 -4.39 18.58
C GLY A 381 -28.74 -4.33 17.13
N GLY A 382 -27.48 -3.93 16.96
CA GLY A 382 -26.80 -3.86 15.68
C GLY A 382 -25.72 -4.91 15.52
N ASP A 383 -25.25 -5.06 14.27
CA ASP A 383 -24.12 -5.91 13.90
C ASP A 383 -22.92 -5.05 13.53
N ILE A 384 -21.90 -5.05 14.38
CA ILE A 384 -20.66 -4.28 14.17
C ILE A 384 -19.87 -4.75 12.94
N THR A 385 -20.08 -5.99 12.49
CA THR A 385 -19.37 -6.54 11.32
C THR A 385 -19.99 -6.11 10.01
N LEU A 386 -21.26 -5.70 10.03
CA LEU A 386 -22.00 -5.19 8.89
C LEU A 386 -22.07 -3.65 8.88
N ASP A 387 -22.09 -3.01 10.07
CA ASP A 387 -22.16 -1.56 10.17
C ASP A 387 -20.85 -0.91 9.72
N VAL A 388 -20.89 -0.18 8.60
CA VAL A 388 -19.69 0.43 8.00
C VAL A 388 -19.10 1.50 8.91
N ALA A 389 -19.92 2.23 9.67
CA ALA A 389 -19.39 3.21 10.62
C ALA A 389 -18.58 2.52 11.74
N CYS A 390 -19.05 1.38 12.24
CA CYS A 390 -18.29 0.56 13.20
C CYS A 390 -16.98 0.03 12.61
N GLN A 391 -17.01 -0.44 11.35
CA GLN A 391 -15.81 -0.91 10.66
C GLN A 391 -14.76 0.20 10.48
N TYR A 392 -15.19 1.43 10.13
CA TYR A 392 -14.29 2.58 10.02
C TYR A 392 -13.77 3.05 11.39
N LEU A 393 -14.60 3.02 12.43
CA LEU A 393 -14.17 3.32 13.79
C LEU A 393 -13.10 2.33 14.27
N ASN A 394 -13.13 1.07 13.82
CA ASN A 394 -12.05 0.12 14.07
C ASN A 394 -10.68 0.58 13.53
N PHE A 395 -10.67 1.29 12.40
CA PHE A 395 -9.44 1.87 11.85
C PHE A 395 -9.05 3.19 12.55
N PHE A 396 -10.02 4.06 12.82
CA PHE A 396 -9.73 5.47 13.09
C PHE A 396 -9.96 5.91 14.54
N GLU A 397 -10.68 5.11 15.36
CA GLU A 397 -10.68 5.35 16.80
C GLU A 397 -9.41 4.82 17.43
N THR A 398 -8.67 5.67 18.13
CA THR A 398 -7.36 5.31 18.71
C THR A 398 -7.47 4.76 20.13
N ASP A 399 -8.60 4.99 20.79
CA ASP A 399 -8.87 4.55 22.16
C ASP A 399 -9.71 3.26 22.15
N ASP A 400 -9.12 2.16 22.65
CA ASP A 400 -9.78 0.86 22.71
C ASP A 400 -10.96 0.83 23.70
N GLU A 401 -10.92 1.60 24.80
CA GLU A 401 -12.01 1.64 25.76
C GLU A 401 -13.24 2.35 25.15
N ILE A 402 -13.01 3.45 24.44
CA ILE A 402 -14.06 4.16 23.69
C ILE A 402 -14.63 3.24 22.61
N LEU A 403 -13.80 2.58 21.82
CA LEU A 403 -14.25 1.69 20.75
C LEU A 403 -15.06 0.51 21.29
N ASN A 404 -14.58 -0.14 22.35
CA ASN A 404 -15.28 -1.26 22.98
C ASN A 404 -16.62 -0.85 23.57
N ARG A 405 -16.73 0.35 24.15
CA ARG A 405 -17.99 0.91 24.62
C ARG A 405 -18.96 1.14 23.46
N ILE A 406 -18.51 1.74 22.36
CA ILE A 406 -19.32 1.93 21.16
C ILE A 406 -19.87 0.60 20.66
N TYR A 407 -19.02 -0.42 20.56
CA TYR A 407 -19.39 -1.76 20.10
C TYR A 407 -20.42 -2.43 21.03
N SER A 408 -20.18 -2.37 22.35
CA SER A 408 -21.10 -2.90 23.34
C SER A 408 -22.46 -2.21 23.29
N ASP A 409 -22.47 -0.86 23.19
CA ASP A 409 -23.69 -0.07 23.16
C ASP A 409 -24.49 -0.28 21.87
N PHE A 410 -23.81 -0.39 20.73
CA PHE A 410 -24.42 -0.66 19.43
C PHE A 410 -25.01 -2.06 19.35
N THR A 411 -24.27 -3.07 19.79
CA THR A 411 -24.72 -4.47 19.81
C THR A 411 -25.92 -4.67 20.75
N ALA A 412 -25.99 -3.91 21.83
CA ALA A 412 -27.10 -3.93 22.79
C ALA A 412 -28.27 -3.01 22.42
N GLY A 413 -28.23 -2.31 21.26
CA GLY A 413 -29.29 -1.39 20.85
C GLY A 413 -29.38 -0.09 21.67
N ARG A 414 -28.38 0.21 22.52
CA ARG A 414 -28.35 1.46 23.33
C ARG A 414 -28.06 2.69 22.47
N ILE A 415 -27.22 2.55 21.44
CA ILE A 415 -26.98 3.57 20.42
C ILE A 415 -27.42 3.06 19.06
N THR A 416 -27.80 3.98 18.18
CA THR A 416 -28.34 3.70 16.84
C THR A 416 -27.28 3.77 15.75
N CYS A 417 -27.60 3.29 14.54
CA CYS A 417 -26.76 3.52 13.35
C CYS A 417 -26.53 5.02 13.06
N GLY A 418 -27.48 5.89 13.43
CA GLY A 418 -27.28 7.33 13.34
C GLY A 418 -26.21 7.84 14.30
N ASP A 419 -26.14 7.25 15.50
CA ASP A 419 -25.12 7.59 16.50
C ASP A 419 -23.73 7.11 16.06
N THR A 420 -23.58 5.86 15.56
CA THR A 420 -22.31 5.36 15.05
C THR A 420 -21.80 6.20 13.88
N LYS A 421 -22.69 6.60 12.95
CA LYS A 421 -22.34 7.52 11.85
C LYS A 421 -21.89 8.89 12.35
N ARG A 422 -22.54 9.46 13.37
CA ARG A 422 -22.13 10.74 13.96
C ARG A 422 -20.73 10.64 14.57
N LEU A 423 -20.46 9.61 15.37
CA LEU A 423 -19.13 9.37 15.95
C LEU A 423 -18.06 9.21 14.88
N LEU A 424 -18.35 8.48 13.80
CA LEU A 424 -17.45 8.35 12.66
C LEU A 424 -17.21 9.71 11.98
N ILE A 425 -18.25 10.49 11.71
CA ILE A 425 -18.14 11.81 11.07
C ILE A 425 -17.20 12.70 11.90
N ASP A 426 -17.42 12.80 13.21
CA ASP A 426 -16.59 13.61 14.09
C ASP A 426 -15.11 13.18 14.04
N ARG A 427 -14.85 11.88 14.02
CA ARG A 427 -13.50 11.34 13.91
C ARG A 427 -12.86 11.65 12.55
N LEU A 428 -13.57 11.44 11.44
CA LEU A 428 -13.05 11.70 10.10
C LEU A 428 -12.83 13.20 9.84
N VAL A 429 -13.75 14.06 10.29
CA VAL A 429 -13.59 15.51 10.19
C VAL A 429 -12.33 15.98 10.92
N LYS A 430 -12.06 15.42 12.10
CA LYS A 430 -10.83 15.71 12.85
C LYS A 430 -9.58 15.27 12.07
N ILE A 431 -9.52 14.00 11.62
CA ILE A 431 -8.36 13.44 10.91
C ILE A 431 -8.08 14.23 9.62
N VAL A 432 -9.10 14.43 8.79
CA VAL A 432 -8.96 15.14 7.52
C VAL A 432 -8.61 16.61 7.73
N GLY A 433 -9.24 17.27 8.70
CA GLY A 433 -8.96 18.67 9.02
C GLY A 433 -7.52 18.88 9.56
N GLU A 434 -7.02 18.01 10.44
CA GLU A 434 -5.65 18.05 10.92
C GLU A 434 -4.66 17.79 9.77
N HIS A 435 -4.98 16.87 8.87
CA HIS A 435 -4.18 16.59 7.69
C HIS A 435 -4.10 17.81 6.75
N GLN A 436 -5.24 18.43 6.42
CA GLN A 436 -5.31 19.65 5.61
C GLN A 436 -4.51 20.80 6.23
N LYS A 437 -4.60 20.96 7.55
CA LYS A 437 -3.81 21.97 8.28
C LYS A 437 -2.30 21.72 8.11
N ARG A 438 -1.84 20.47 8.21
CA ARG A 438 -0.42 20.14 7.97
C ARG A 438 0.01 20.39 6.52
N ILE A 439 -0.81 20.00 5.54
CA ILE A 439 -0.55 20.26 4.12
C ILE A 439 -0.34 21.77 3.85
N SER A 440 -1.13 22.64 4.48
CA SER A 440 -1.03 24.09 4.26
C SER A 440 0.28 24.70 4.78
N GLN A 441 1.04 23.96 5.59
CA GLN A 441 2.32 24.39 6.16
C GLN A 441 3.53 23.87 5.36
N ILE A 442 3.33 22.90 4.44
CA ILE A 442 4.42 22.28 3.68
C ILE A 442 4.85 23.21 2.54
N THR A 443 6.11 23.61 2.57
CA THR A 443 6.77 24.46 1.56
C THR A 443 7.36 23.61 0.44
N GLN A 444 7.91 24.27 -0.59
CA GLN A 444 8.66 23.58 -1.63
C GLN A 444 10.00 23.07 -1.09
N GLU A 445 10.62 23.82 -0.19
CA GLU A 445 11.87 23.44 0.49
C GLU A 445 11.70 22.15 1.29
N ASP A 446 10.57 21.98 2.00
CA ASP A 446 10.26 20.74 2.69
C ASP A 446 10.18 19.56 1.72
N ILE A 447 9.51 19.74 0.58
CA ILE A 447 9.43 18.68 -0.44
C ILE A 447 10.82 18.33 -0.97
N ASP A 448 11.63 19.33 -1.29
CA ASP A 448 12.96 19.11 -1.84
C ASP A 448 13.89 18.43 -0.83
N GLU A 449 13.74 18.70 0.47
CA GLU A 449 14.44 17.98 1.54
C GLU A 449 14.09 16.47 1.53
N PHE A 450 12.82 16.12 1.39
CA PHE A 450 12.40 14.71 1.31
C PHE A 450 12.92 13.99 0.07
N TYR A 451 13.08 14.69 -1.06
CA TYR A 451 13.62 14.16 -2.30
C TYR A 451 15.16 14.16 -2.36
N SER A 452 15.81 14.85 -1.44
CA SER A 452 17.27 14.95 -1.41
C SER A 452 17.92 13.60 -1.09
N GLN A 453 18.94 13.23 -1.87
CA GLN A 453 19.83 12.11 -1.57
C GLN A 453 20.88 12.45 -0.50
N ASN A 454 21.05 13.73 -0.18
CA ASN A 454 21.98 14.21 0.83
C ASN A 454 21.32 14.25 2.22
N LYS A 455 21.08 13.06 2.81
CA LYS A 455 20.60 12.96 4.19
C LYS A 455 21.77 13.14 5.15
N LYS A 456 21.71 14.21 5.94
CA LYS A 456 22.73 14.52 6.97
C LYS A 456 22.39 13.85 8.31
#